data_7f58fbef3b308e9c1bb6fd003438609e
#
_entry.id   7f58fbef3b308e9c1bb6fd003438609e
#
_cell.length_a   1.000
_cell.length_b   1.000
_cell.length_c   1.000
_cell.angle_alpha   90.00
_cell.angle_beta   90.00
_cell.angle_gamma   90.00
#
_symmetry.space_group_name_H-M   'P 1'
#
loop_
_entity.id
_entity.type
_entity.pdbx_description
1 polymer ?
#
loop_
_entity_poly.entity_id
_entity_poly.type
_entity_poly.pdbx_seq_one_letter_code
_entity_poly.pdbx_strand_id
1 'polypeptide(L)'
;MTLRRVGFVLCSSAAQPIPSTRIAVHNMLPFLLSAGLQPVVLFEPMQPSETPDLTDVAARAVETGCDLVVLQKVHGTSAVALARQLTAAGVRTIYLVCDLTDVPMVEATDATVVVTEYLRSLHPAALQSRIHVVHDGIEQPVACKSDWGSGSGTRGCPLQAVLVTSADLDRLPVVVRPPAWLNVCIVGRYATGLRRWRHIRWTLARQRPGERLDYLRFLVDRRIECIPWDSQGVYREMAQADIALIPIETLADESGGEVSPAWKVKSENRLTMKMSMGLPVIATPIPSYELVIEHGVNGFFARSAHDWGACLTALRDPARRREMGMAARASVTQRYSMEEQATKLIRVIRAISESGH
;
A
#
# COMPACT_ATOMS: atom_id res chain seq x y z
N MET A 1 18.57 -6.13 31.06
CA MET A 1 17.63 -5.27 30.28
C MET A 1 16.25 -5.77 30.53
N THR A 2 15.37 -4.97 31.13
CA THR A 2 13.98 -5.32 31.31
C THR A 2 13.33 -5.37 29.91
N LEU A 3 12.67 -6.48 29.58
CA LEU A 3 11.93 -6.62 28.32
C LEU A 3 10.81 -5.58 28.26
N ARG A 4 10.87 -4.66 27.30
CA ARG A 4 9.84 -3.62 27.14
C ARG A 4 8.61 -4.21 26.44
N ARG A 5 7.45 -4.02 27.06
CA ARG A 5 6.18 -4.52 26.54
C ARG A 5 5.49 -3.44 25.70
N VAL A 6 5.23 -3.79 24.43
CA VAL A 6 4.62 -2.89 23.44
C VAL A 6 3.20 -3.37 23.15
N GLY A 7 2.21 -2.61 23.56
CA GLY A 7 0.79 -2.86 23.29
C GLY A 7 0.41 -2.41 21.87
N PHE A 8 -0.50 -3.12 21.24
CA PHE A 8 -1.04 -2.76 19.92
C PHE A 8 -2.55 -2.65 19.97
N VAL A 9 -3.08 -1.53 19.49
CA VAL A 9 -4.49 -1.28 19.22
C VAL A 9 -4.67 -1.26 17.72
N LEU A 10 -5.39 -2.23 17.17
CA LEU A 10 -5.47 -2.48 15.73
C LEU A 10 -6.82 -2.06 15.16
N CYS A 11 -6.85 -1.63 13.90
CA CYS A 11 -8.08 -1.34 13.16
C CYS A 11 -8.68 -2.56 12.45
N SER A 12 -7.99 -3.72 12.46
CA SER A 12 -8.53 -5.00 11.96
C SER A 12 -7.92 -6.18 12.71
N SER A 13 -8.62 -7.31 12.72
CA SER A 13 -8.19 -8.51 13.44
C SER A 13 -7.06 -9.26 12.72
N ALA A 14 -6.32 -10.07 13.49
CA ALA A 14 -5.31 -10.99 12.95
C ALA A 14 -5.92 -12.07 12.06
N ALA A 15 -7.17 -12.46 12.28
CA ALA A 15 -7.87 -13.47 11.46
C ALA A 15 -8.23 -12.93 10.06
N GLN A 16 -8.49 -11.63 9.92
CA GLN A 16 -8.83 -10.97 8.66
C GLN A 16 -8.13 -9.61 8.55
N PRO A 17 -6.78 -9.59 8.45
CA PRO A 17 -6.04 -8.36 8.47
C PRO A 17 -6.21 -7.59 7.15
N ILE A 18 -6.54 -6.31 7.25
CA ILE A 18 -6.41 -5.42 6.09
C ILE A 18 -4.92 -5.18 5.77
N PRO A 19 -4.58 -4.79 4.54
CA PRO A 19 -3.16 -4.62 4.14
C PRO A 19 -2.34 -3.75 5.09
N SER A 20 -2.87 -2.64 5.57
CA SER A 20 -2.14 -1.74 6.49
C SER A 20 -1.83 -2.40 7.83
N THR A 21 -2.75 -3.17 8.42
CA THR A 21 -2.49 -3.90 9.67
C THR A 21 -1.50 -5.04 9.45
N ARG A 22 -1.63 -5.78 8.34
CA ARG A 22 -0.72 -6.88 8.01
C ARG A 22 0.71 -6.37 7.81
N ILE A 23 0.91 -5.34 7.00
CA ILE A 23 2.23 -4.83 6.63
C ILE A 23 2.88 -4.09 7.81
N ALA A 24 2.15 -3.16 8.43
CA ALA A 24 2.72 -2.27 9.43
C ALA A 24 2.79 -2.88 10.85
N VAL A 25 2.07 -3.99 11.11
CA VAL A 25 2.11 -4.65 12.42
C VAL A 25 2.47 -6.11 12.30
N HIS A 26 1.62 -6.98 11.72
CA HIS A 26 1.84 -8.43 11.80
C HIS A 26 3.18 -8.86 11.20
N ASN A 27 3.58 -8.29 10.05
CA ASN A 27 4.88 -8.59 9.43
C ASN A 27 6.07 -7.99 10.20
N MET A 28 5.84 -7.03 11.08
CA MET A 28 6.88 -6.41 11.93
C MET A 28 7.12 -7.19 13.24
N LEU A 29 6.11 -7.96 13.73
CA LEU A 29 6.20 -8.63 15.02
C LEU A 29 7.44 -9.51 15.21
N PRO A 30 7.90 -10.33 14.23
CA PRO A 30 9.11 -11.14 14.38
C PRO A 30 10.36 -10.29 14.64
N PHE A 31 10.46 -9.13 13.99
CA PHE A 31 11.60 -8.21 14.17
C PHE A 31 11.56 -7.52 15.53
N LEU A 32 10.38 -7.15 16.02
CA LEU A 32 10.20 -6.59 17.37
C LEU A 32 10.66 -7.61 18.43
N LEU A 33 10.22 -8.86 18.32
CA LEU A 33 10.64 -9.95 19.21
C LEU A 33 12.15 -10.16 19.18
N SER A 34 12.74 -10.19 17.98
CA SER A 34 14.21 -10.35 17.81
C SER A 34 14.99 -9.17 18.41
N ALA A 35 14.38 -7.98 18.47
CA ALA A 35 14.97 -6.79 19.10
C ALA A 35 14.80 -6.75 20.63
N GLY A 36 14.20 -7.80 21.24
CA GLY A 36 13.96 -7.88 22.67
C GLY A 36 12.75 -7.07 23.15
N LEU A 37 11.81 -6.75 22.26
CA LEU A 37 10.52 -6.16 22.59
C LEU A 37 9.47 -7.27 22.75
N GLN A 38 8.46 -7.05 23.60
CA GLN A 38 7.34 -7.97 23.79
C GLN A 38 6.06 -7.34 23.21
N PRO A 39 5.68 -7.62 21.95
CA PRO A 39 4.44 -7.15 21.39
C PRO A 39 3.23 -7.89 21.99
N VAL A 40 2.18 -7.13 22.36
CA VAL A 40 0.92 -7.64 22.89
C VAL A 40 -0.24 -6.94 22.18
N VAL A 41 -1.17 -7.70 21.62
CA VAL A 41 -2.40 -7.13 21.06
C VAL A 41 -3.38 -6.82 22.19
N LEU A 42 -3.62 -5.55 22.44
CA LEU A 42 -4.58 -5.06 23.46
C LEU A 42 -6.01 -5.01 22.93
N PHE A 43 -6.15 -4.68 21.65
CA PHE A 43 -7.45 -4.56 21.01
C PHE A 43 -7.35 -4.89 19.51
N GLU A 44 -8.30 -5.66 19.04
CA GLU A 44 -8.59 -5.87 17.62
C GLU A 44 -10.10 -5.99 17.41
N PRO A 45 -10.70 -5.31 16.43
CA PRO A 45 -12.14 -5.37 16.19
C PRO A 45 -12.51 -6.64 15.41
N MET A 46 -13.72 -7.14 15.61
CA MET A 46 -14.26 -8.27 14.82
C MET A 46 -14.42 -7.95 13.34
N GLN A 47 -14.72 -6.70 13.01
CA GLN A 47 -14.81 -6.14 11.66
C GLN A 47 -13.89 -4.94 11.56
N PRO A 48 -13.19 -4.70 10.43
CA PRO A 48 -12.32 -3.54 10.28
C PRO A 48 -13.03 -2.23 10.62
N SER A 49 -12.47 -1.47 11.57
CA SER A 49 -12.97 -0.17 12.03
C SER A 49 -11.81 0.76 12.34
N GLU A 50 -11.86 1.97 11.80
CA GLU A 50 -10.88 3.02 12.08
C GLU A 50 -11.32 3.91 13.26
N THR A 51 -12.59 3.81 13.68
CA THR A 51 -13.17 4.57 14.81
C THR A 51 -13.87 3.65 15.81
N PRO A 52 -13.17 2.62 16.37
CA PRO A 52 -13.77 1.69 17.32
C PRO A 52 -14.01 2.36 18.69
N ASP A 53 -14.84 1.73 19.52
CA ASP A 53 -14.91 2.02 20.94
C ASP A 53 -13.71 1.40 21.67
N LEU A 54 -12.94 2.22 22.40
CA LEU A 54 -11.69 1.86 23.06
C LEU A 54 -11.73 2.09 24.59
N THR A 55 -12.93 2.18 25.18
CA THR A 55 -13.14 2.60 26.57
C THR A 55 -12.29 1.81 27.59
N ASP A 56 -12.18 0.49 27.46
CA ASP A 56 -11.50 -0.38 28.43
C ASP A 56 -10.02 -0.64 28.11
N VAL A 57 -9.50 -0.08 27.02
CA VAL A 57 -8.15 -0.43 26.54
C VAL A 57 -7.06 0.17 27.43
N ALA A 58 -7.26 1.34 28.00
CA ALA A 58 -6.28 1.97 28.91
C ALA A 58 -6.06 1.12 30.16
N ALA A 59 -7.13 0.64 30.80
CA ALA A 59 -7.03 -0.25 31.96
C ALA A 59 -6.26 -1.53 31.60
N ARG A 60 -6.62 -2.16 30.48
CA ARG A 60 -5.95 -3.37 29.98
C ARG A 60 -4.45 -3.14 29.70
N ALA A 61 -4.06 -1.98 29.16
CA ALA A 61 -2.66 -1.65 28.91
C ALA A 61 -1.86 -1.58 30.22
N VAL A 62 -2.45 -0.95 31.27
CA VAL A 62 -1.84 -0.84 32.60
C VAL A 62 -1.74 -2.21 33.28
N GLU A 63 -2.81 -2.98 33.30
CA GLU A 63 -2.86 -4.34 33.87
C GLU A 63 -1.84 -5.28 33.20
N THR A 64 -1.67 -5.15 31.88
CA THR A 64 -0.70 -5.92 31.12
C THR A 64 0.73 -5.42 31.35
N GLY A 65 0.92 -4.25 31.94
CA GLY A 65 2.23 -3.63 32.18
C GLY A 65 2.90 -3.19 30.88
N CYS A 66 2.16 -2.55 29.97
CA CYS A 66 2.71 -2.00 28.75
C CYS A 66 3.49 -0.72 29.03
N ASP A 67 4.71 -0.62 28.52
CA ASP A 67 5.54 0.59 28.57
C ASP A 67 5.13 1.59 27.48
N LEU A 68 4.62 1.06 26.35
CA LEU A 68 4.22 1.83 25.19
C LEU A 68 3.04 1.17 24.47
N VAL A 69 2.14 1.98 23.89
CA VAL A 69 1.04 1.50 23.06
C VAL A 69 1.09 2.14 21.66
N VAL A 70 1.01 1.30 20.65
CA VAL A 70 0.89 1.70 19.23
C VAL A 70 -0.58 1.67 18.83
N LEU A 71 -1.13 2.82 18.43
CA LEU A 71 -2.48 2.96 17.91
C LEU A 71 -2.42 2.89 16.36
N GLN A 72 -2.73 1.73 15.79
CA GLN A 72 -2.61 1.49 14.36
C GLN A 72 -3.90 1.85 13.63
N LYS A 73 -3.88 2.97 12.92
CA LYS A 73 -4.95 3.46 12.05
C LYS A 73 -6.30 3.65 12.76
N VAL A 74 -6.33 3.71 14.08
CA VAL A 74 -7.51 4.06 14.85
C VAL A 74 -7.50 5.55 15.18
N HIS A 75 -8.62 6.24 15.02
CA HIS A 75 -8.73 7.68 15.18
C HIS A 75 -10.10 8.11 15.76
N GLY A 76 -10.35 9.42 15.82
CA GLY A 76 -11.58 9.99 16.36
C GLY A 76 -11.56 10.13 17.89
N THR A 77 -12.70 10.51 18.45
CA THR A 77 -12.80 10.91 19.87
C THR A 77 -12.39 9.82 20.86
N SER A 78 -12.76 8.56 20.59
CA SER A 78 -12.40 7.42 21.45
C SER A 78 -10.89 7.16 21.45
N ALA A 79 -10.23 7.23 20.28
CA ALA A 79 -8.78 7.03 20.16
C ALA A 79 -7.98 8.18 20.79
N VAL A 80 -8.41 9.43 20.61
CA VAL A 80 -7.80 10.60 21.27
C VAL A 80 -7.96 10.51 22.80
N ALA A 81 -9.13 10.10 23.29
CA ALA A 81 -9.36 9.91 24.73
C ALA A 81 -8.45 8.80 25.28
N LEU A 82 -8.33 7.67 24.58
CA LEU A 82 -7.43 6.58 24.95
C LEU A 82 -5.97 7.06 25.01
N ALA A 83 -5.47 7.77 23.99
CA ALA A 83 -4.10 8.28 23.98
C ALA A 83 -3.82 9.16 25.23
N ARG A 84 -4.74 10.05 25.57
CA ARG A 84 -4.62 10.91 26.77
C ARG A 84 -4.66 10.12 28.08
N GLN A 85 -5.51 9.10 28.19
CA GLN A 85 -5.60 8.23 29.36
C GLN A 85 -4.30 7.43 29.55
N LEU A 86 -3.71 6.89 28.47
CA LEU A 86 -2.43 6.18 28.50
C LEU A 86 -1.30 7.11 28.96
N THR A 87 -1.22 8.32 28.41
CA THR A 87 -0.23 9.34 28.83
C THR A 87 -0.40 9.69 30.31
N ALA A 88 -1.63 9.88 30.78
CA ALA A 88 -1.91 10.16 32.20
C ALA A 88 -1.52 8.98 33.12
N ALA A 89 -1.57 7.75 32.62
CA ALA A 89 -1.11 6.53 33.32
C ALA A 89 0.41 6.28 33.19
N GLY A 90 1.16 7.17 32.54
CA GLY A 90 2.62 7.01 32.33
C GLY A 90 2.99 6.05 31.19
N VAL A 91 2.02 5.63 30.39
CA VAL A 91 2.24 4.74 29.22
C VAL A 91 2.48 5.60 27.99
N ARG A 92 3.58 5.35 27.28
CA ARG A 92 3.92 6.08 26.03
C ARG A 92 3.02 5.67 24.87
N THR A 93 2.86 6.56 23.91
CA THR A 93 1.93 6.35 22.79
C THR A 93 2.57 6.68 21.44
N ILE A 94 2.33 5.82 20.45
CA ILE A 94 2.67 6.07 19.03
C ILE A 94 1.41 5.93 18.19
N TYR A 95 1.08 6.94 17.39
CA TYR A 95 0.05 6.84 16.35
C TYR A 95 0.69 6.36 15.05
N LEU A 96 0.20 5.28 14.44
CA LEU A 96 0.68 4.72 13.19
C LEU A 96 -0.41 4.82 12.12
N VAL A 97 -0.17 5.60 11.06
CA VAL A 97 -1.17 5.89 10.00
C VAL A 97 -0.56 5.88 8.61
N CYS A 98 -1.32 5.40 7.61
CA CYS A 98 -0.81 5.20 6.25
C CYS A 98 -1.44 6.12 5.18
N ASP A 99 -2.60 6.74 5.43
CA ASP A 99 -3.38 7.40 4.38
C ASP A 99 -4.29 8.54 4.89
N LEU A 100 -4.13 8.96 6.14
CA LEU A 100 -4.94 10.00 6.77
C LEU A 100 -4.06 11.03 7.48
N THR A 101 -4.43 12.30 7.38
CA THR A 101 -3.92 13.38 8.23
C THR A 101 -4.91 13.59 9.40
N ASP A 102 -4.47 13.34 10.63
CA ASP A 102 -5.27 13.51 11.84
C ASP A 102 -4.47 14.30 12.88
N VAL A 103 -4.61 15.62 12.84
CA VAL A 103 -3.91 16.53 13.75
C VAL A 103 -4.26 16.23 15.22
N PRO A 104 -5.54 16.00 15.61
CA PRO A 104 -5.88 15.64 16.99
C PRO A 104 -5.14 14.40 17.51
N MET A 105 -4.95 13.36 16.68
CA MET A 105 -4.19 12.17 17.07
C MET A 105 -2.69 12.46 17.19
N VAL A 106 -2.12 13.24 16.28
CA VAL A 106 -0.70 13.66 16.35
C VAL A 106 -0.42 14.45 17.61
N GLU A 107 -1.33 15.35 18.02
CA GLU A 107 -1.20 16.13 19.25
C GLU A 107 -1.38 15.29 20.51
N ALA A 108 -2.23 14.27 20.47
CA ALA A 108 -2.55 13.44 21.63
C ALA A 108 -1.51 12.35 21.91
N THR A 109 -0.61 12.03 20.96
CA THR A 109 0.37 10.96 21.09
C THR A 109 1.80 11.48 21.23
N ASP A 110 2.72 10.70 21.81
CA ASP A 110 4.13 11.09 21.98
C ASP A 110 4.86 11.16 20.64
N ALA A 111 4.55 10.26 19.70
CA ALA A 111 5.05 10.30 18.33
C ALA A 111 4.01 9.79 17.34
N THR A 112 4.20 10.15 16.07
CA THR A 112 3.42 9.62 14.96
C THR A 112 4.34 8.98 13.93
N VAL A 113 3.92 7.84 13.40
CA VAL A 113 4.58 7.15 12.30
C VAL A 113 3.68 7.19 11.08
N VAL A 114 4.21 7.72 9.98
CA VAL A 114 3.55 7.78 8.67
C VAL A 114 4.34 7.00 7.63
N VAL A 115 3.70 6.59 6.54
CA VAL A 115 4.34 5.74 5.54
C VAL A 115 5.09 6.50 4.44
N THR A 116 4.85 7.82 4.27
CA THR A 116 5.50 8.62 3.22
C THR A 116 5.92 10.00 3.71
N GLU A 117 6.97 10.56 3.11
CA GLU A 117 7.37 11.95 3.37
C GLU A 117 6.28 12.95 2.94
N TYR A 118 5.51 12.62 1.89
CA TYR A 118 4.39 13.45 1.48
C TYR A 118 3.33 13.54 2.58
N LEU A 119 2.94 12.40 3.18
CA LEU A 119 1.96 12.39 4.27
C LEU A 119 2.47 13.17 5.50
N ARG A 120 3.78 13.08 5.80
CA ARG A 120 4.42 13.92 6.84
C ARG A 120 4.28 15.40 6.52
N SER A 121 4.54 15.81 5.28
CA SER A 121 4.51 17.20 4.86
C SER A 121 3.13 17.86 4.91
N LEU A 122 2.05 17.07 4.93
CA LEU A 122 0.68 17.57 5.06
C LEU A 122 0.32 18.03 6.47
N HIS A 123 1.11 17.67 7.47
CA HIS A 123 0.89 18.08 8.84
C HIS A 123 1.51 19.47 9.12
N PRO A 124 0.96 20.24 10.08
CA PRO A 124 1.52 21.53 10.48
C PRO A 124 3.02 21.45 10.81
N ALA A 125 3.80 22.44 10.39
CA ALA A 125 5.26 22.47 10.57
C ALA A 125 5.69 22.24 12.03
N ALA A 126 4.94 22.80 12.98
CA ALA A 126 5.19 22.64 14.41
C ALA A 126 5.10 21.18 14.92
N LEU A 127 4.37 20.31 14.20
CA LEU A 127 4.18 18.91 14.58
C LEU A 127 5.13 17.95 13.84
N GLN A 128 5.78 18.39 12.77
CA GLN A 128 6.58 17.51 11.92
C GLN A 128 7.81 16.91 12.63
N SER A 129 8.32 17.54 13.67
CA SER A 129 9.42 17.00 14.49
C SER A 129 9.03 15.72 15.26
N ARG A 130 7.74 15.51 15.50
CA ARG A 130 7.17 14.31 16.17
C ARG A 130 6.73 13.24 15.20
N ILE A 131 6.84 13.48 13.88
CA ILE A 131 6.36 12.59 12.83
C ILE A 131 7.55 11.91 12.15
N HIS A 132 7.58 10.60 12.24
CA HIS A 132 8.63 9.73 11.69
C HIS A 132 8.11 9.01 10.46
N VAL A 133 8.97 8.82 9.45
CA VAL A 133 8.60 8.07 8.24
C VAL A 133 9.15 6.65 8.32
N VAL A 134 8.22 5.68 8.33
CA VAL A 134 8.50 4.25 8.20
C VAL A 134 7.66 3.74 7.04
N HIS A 135 8.31 3.42 5.94
CA HIS A 135 7.64 2.98 4.73
C HIS A 135 6.95 1.63 4.89
N ASP A 136 6.00 1.33 4.03
CA ASP A 136 5.48 -0.02 3.89
C ASP A 136 6.60 -0.96 3.40
N GLY A 137 6.96 -1.94 4.22
CA GLY A 137 7.98 -2.93 3.89
C GLY A 137 7.52 -3.90 2.81
N ILE A 138 8.46 -4.35 1.97
CA ILE A 138 8.21 -5.43 1.00
C ILE A 138 7.89 -6.71 1.76
N GLU A 139 6.68 -7.26 1.56
CA GLU A 139 6.13 -8.34 2.39
C GLU A 139 6.83 -9.68 2.20
N GLN A 140 7.22 -9.99 0.98
CA GLN A 140 7.92 -11.24 0.68
C GLN A 140 9.16 -10.93 -0.16
N PRO A 141 10.35 -11.29 0.28
CA PRO A 141 11.53 -11.28 -0.57
C PRO A 141 11.41 -12.43 -1.58
N VAL A 142 10.62 -12.22 -2.62
CA VAL A 142 10.31 -13.25 -3.61
C VAL A 142 11.51 -13.49 -4.50
N ALA A 143 11.58 -14.71 -5.03
CA ALA A 143 12.48 -15.06 -6.11
C ALA A 143 12.40 -14.00 -7.22
N CYS A 144 13.54 -13.40 -7.54
CA CYS A 144 13.66 -12.45 -8.62
C CYS A 144 13.23 -13.11 -9.93
N LYS A 145 12.51 -12.36 -10.75
CA LYS A 145 12.29 -12.73 -12.15
C LYS A 145 13.67 -12.99 -12.81
N SER A 146 13.85 -14.17 -13.38
CA SER A 146 15.07 -14.58 -14.07
C SER A 146 14.95 -14.48 -15.58
N ASP A 147 13.70 -14.47 -16.10
CA ASP A 147 13.39 -14.40 -17.52
C ASP A 147 12.42 -13.24 -17.77
N TRP A 148 12.83 -12.26 -18.57
CA TRP A 148 12.00 -11.12 -19.00
C TRP A 148 11.30 -11.37 -20.33
N GLY A 149 11.22 -12.63 -20.75
CA GLY A 149 10.64 -13.05 -22.02
C GLY A 149 11.46 -12.66 -23.23
N SER A 150 11.70 -13.60 -24.13
CA SER A 150 12.28 -13.34 -25.45
C SER A 150 11.26 -12.76 -26.43
N GLY A 151 9.97 -12.71 -26.04
CA GLY A 151 8.87 -12.22 -26.87
C GLY A 151 9.03 -10.74 -27.22
N SER A 152 8.89 -10.43 -28.52
CA SER A 152 8.91 -9.06 -29.04
C SER A 152 7.56 -8.34 -28.94
N GLY A 153 6.59 -8.93 -28.26
CA GLY A 153 5.23 -8.39 -28.20
C GLY A 153 4.59 -8.33 -29.58
N THR A 154 4.41 -9.46 -30.20
CA THR A 154 3.66 -9.60 -31.46
C THR A 154 2.27 -10.18 -31.16
N ARG A 155 1.36 -10.11 -32.14
CA ARG A 155 0.01 -10.70 -32.00
C ARG A 155 0.06 -12.23 -31.79
N GLY A 156 1.09 -12.90 -32.32
CA GLY A 156 1.29 -14.35 -32.16
C GLY A 156 2.03 -14.75 -30.87
N CYS A 157 2.73 -13.78 -30.22
CA CYS A 157 3.44 -13.96 -28.97
C CYS A 157 3.26 -12.69 -28.11
N PRO A 158 2.07 -12.48 -27.48
CA PRO A 158 1.78 -11.28 -26.71
C PRO A 158 2.58 -11.24 -25.43
N LEU A 159 2.95 -10.03 -25.01
CA LEU A 159 3.49 -9.78 -23.67
C LEU A 159 2.40 -9.90 -22.62
N GLN A 160 2.80 -10.26 -21.41
CA GLN A 160 1.92 -10.36 -20.24
C GLN A 160 2.14 -9.15 -19.33
N ALA A 161 1.09 -8.36 -19.13
CA ALA A 161 1.13 -7.29 -18.14
C ALA A 161 0.33 -7.71 -16.90
N VAL A 162 0.80 -7.32 -15.72
CA VAL A 162 0.07 -7.50 -14.46
C VAL A 162 -0.34 -6.16 -13.86
N LEU A 163 -1.57 -6.09 -13.40
CA LEU A 163 -2.13 -4.98 -12.65
C LEU A 163 -2.73 -5.52 -11.35
N VAL A 164 -2.24 -5.04 -10.21
CA VAL A 164 -2.79 -5.39 -8.89
C VAL A 164 -3.51 -4.18 -8.33
N THR A 165 -4.82 -4.27 -8.14
CA THR A 165 -5.63 -3.12 -7.72
C THR A 165 -6.86 -3.53 -6.92
N SER A 166 -7.33 -2.59 -6.08
CA SER A 166 -8.65 -2.64 -5.44
C SER A 166 -9.63 -1.62 -6.02
N ALA A 167 -9.19 -0.84 -7.03
CA ALA A 167 -10.02 0.17 -7.69
C ALA A 167 -10.92 -0.45 -8.76
N ASP A 168 -12.00 0.25 -9.08
CA ASP A 168 -12.85 -0.08 -10.21
C ASP A 168 -12.08 0.13 -11.52
N LEU A 169 -12.16 -0.84 -12.42
CA LEU A 169 -11.26 -0.96 -13.57
C LEU A 169 -11.82 -0.35 -14.85
N ASP A 170 -13.11 -0.09 -14.86
CA ASP A 170 -13.86 0.47 -15.96
C ASP A 170 -13.43 1.90 -16.37
N ARG A 171 -12.62 2.55 -15.52
CA ARG A 171 -12.11 3.91 -15.74
C ARG A 171 -10.65 3.99 -16.16
N LEU A 172 -9.96 2.86 -16.33
CA LEU A 172 -8.53 2.82 -16.65
C LEU A 172 -8.29 2.59 -18.15
N PRO A 173 -7.92 3.63 -18.94
CA PRO A 173 -7.87 3.57 -20.42
C PRO A 173 -6.97 2.45 -20.96
N VAL A 174 -5.84 2.21 -20.31
CA VAL A 174 -4.88 1.17 -20.71
C VAL A 174 -5.43 -0.25 -20.57
N VAL A 175 -6.36 -0.44 -19.64
CA VAL A 175 -6.98 -1.74 -19.35
C VAL A 175 -8.15 -2.00 -20.27
N VAL A 176 -8.92 -0.96 -20.59
CA VAL A 176 -10.12 -1.06 -21.45
C VAL A 176 -9.76 -1.41 -22.89
N ARG A 177 -8.60 -0.99 -23.37
CA ARG A 177 -8.17 -1.19 -24.77
C ARG A 177 -6.68 -1.54 -24.86
N PRO A 178 -6.25 -2.72 -24.38
CA PRO A 178 -4.85 -3.13 -24.52
C PRO A 178 -4.47 -3.28 -25.98
N PRO A 179 -3.23 -2.96 -26.36
CA PRO A 179 -2.72 -3.24 -27.71
C PRO A 179 -2.88 -4.73 -28.08
N ALA A 180 -2.98 -5.05 -29.36
CA ALA A 180 -3.20 -6.43 -29.82
C ALA A 180 -2.10 -7.42 -29.43
N TRP A 181 -0.94 -6.92 -29.03
CA TRP A 181 0.25 -7.67 -28.61
C TRP A 181 0.43 -7.72 -27.10
N LEU A 182 -0.57 -7.26 -26.29
CA LEU A 182 -0.50 -7.22 -24.85
C LEU A 182 -1.73 -7.93 -24.24
N ASN A 183 -1.46 -8.89 -23.38
CA ASN A 183 -2.45 -9.46 -22.46
C ASN A 183 -2.31 -8.76 -21.10
N VAL A 184 -3.42 -8.62 -20.39
CA VAL A 184 -3.44 -7.96 -19.07
C VAL A 184 -4.10 -8.90 -18.05
N CYS A 185 -3.33 -9.32 -17.07
CA CYS A 185 -3.84 -10.00 -15.88
C CYS A 185 -4.12 -8.96 -14.80
N ILE A 186 -5.36 -8.91 -14.33
CA ILE A 186 -5.80 -7.98 -13.29
C ILE A 186 -6.11 -8.77 -12.03
N VAL A 187 -5.31 -8.56 -10.99
CA VAL A 187 -5.51 -9.18 -9.68
C VAL A 187 -6.21 -8.20 -8.76
N GLY A 188 -7.41 -8.53 -8.29
CA GLY A 188 -8.23 -7.59 -7.53
C GLY A 188 -9.37 -8.22 -6.74
N ARG A 189 -10.21 -7.37 -6.15
CA ARG A 189 -11.38 -7.78 -5.38
C ARG A 189 -12.56 -8.07 -6.29
N TYR A 190 -12.53 -9.20 -6.98
CA TYR A 190 -13.61 -9.58 -7.88
C TYR A 190 -14.61 -10.50 -7.20
N ALA A 191 -15.87 -10.14 -7.33
CA ALA A 191 -16.97 -11.05 -6.96
C ALA A 191 -17.07 -12.19 -7.97
N THR A 192 -17.33 -13.39 -7.49
CA THR A 192 -17.57 -14.59 -8.31
C THR A 192 -19.06 -14.96 -8.36
N GLY A 193 -19.46 -15.78 -9.32
CA GLY A 193 -20.84 -16.29 -9.43
C GLY A 193 -21.89 -15.18 -9.58
N LEU A 194 -23.03 -15.34 -8.90
CA LEU A 194 -24.16 -14.41 -8.98
C LEU A 194 -23.83 -12.99 -8.50
N ARG A 195 -22.87 -12.83 -7.58
CA ARG A 195 -22.42 -11.51 -7.12
C ARG A 195 -21.74 -10.74 -8.24
N ARG A 196 -21.00 -11.43 -9.12
CA ARG A 196 -20.38 -10.82 -10.32
C ARG A 196 -21.44 -10.21 -11.24
N TRP A 197 -22.52 -10.92 -11.54
CA TRP A 197 -23.59 -10.42 -12.38
C TRP A 197 -24.30 -9.19 -11.78
N ARG A 198 -24.53 -9.21 -10.46
CA ARG A 198 -25.10 -8.04 -9.76
C ARG A 198 -24.18 -6.82 -9.86
N HIS A 199 -22.87 -7.02 -9.69
CA HIS A 199 -21.89 -5.95 -9.82
C HIS A 199 -21.84 -5.38 -11.24
N ILE A 200 -21.81 -6.22 -12.27
CA ILE A 200 -21.85 -5.80 -13.67
C ILE A 200 -23.09 -4.96 -13.95
N ARG A 201 -24.28 -5.44 -13.55
CA ARG A 201 -25.53 -4.68 -13.73
C ARG A 201 -25.51 -3.33 -13.02
N TRP A 202 -25.00 -3.30 -11.80
CA TRP A 202 -24.89 -2.08 -11.01
C TRP A 202 -23.92 -1.08 -11.65
N THR A 203 -22.76 -1.54 -12.12
CA THR A 203 -21.78 -0.72 -12.84
C THR A 203 -22.39 -0.13 -14.11
N LEU A 204 -23.00 -0.96 -14.97
CA LEU A 204 -23.64 -0.51 -16.20
C LEU A 204 -24.77 0.51 -15.96
N ALA A 205 -25.53 0.37 -14.86
CA ALA A 205 -26.62 1.30 -14.54
C ALA A 205 -26.11 2.71 -14.18
N ARG A 206 -24.88 2.83 -13.66
CA ARG A 206 -24.28 4.09 -13.20
C ARG A 206 -23.45 4.81 -14.25
N GLN A 207 -23.04 4.11 -15.30
CA GLN A 207 -22.16 4.64 -16.34
C GLN A 207 -22.92 5.44 -17.42
N ARG A 208 -22.24 6.40 -18.02
CA ARG A 208 -22.71 7.12 -19.20
C ARG A 208 -22.68 6.20 -20.44
N PRO A 209 -23.47 6.48 -21.49
CA PRO A 209 -23.57 5.59 -22.66
C PRO A 209 -22.22 5.21 -23.30
N GLY A 210 -21.28 6.15 -23.42
CA GLY A 210 -19.93 5.87 -23.95
C GLY A 210 -19.11 4.96 -23.05
N GLU A 211 -19.16 5.18 -21.75
CA GLU A 211 -18.47 4.38 -20.73
C GLU A 211 -19.03 2.95 -20.69
N ARG A 212 -20.34 2.77 -20.88
CA ARG A 212 -20.97 1.44 -20.97
C ARG A 212 -20.39 0.60 -22.10
N LEU A 213 -20.18 1.21 -23.27
CA LEU A 213 -19.62 0.50 -24.41
C LEU A 213 -18.18 0.05 -24.14
N ASP A 214 -17.37 0.90 -23.53
CA ASP A 214 -16.01 0.56 -23.16
C ASP A 214 -15.95 -0.53 -22.06
N TYR A 215 -16.85 -0.46 -21.08
CA TYR A 215 -16.97 -1.50 -20.06
C TYR A 215 -17.44 -2.84 -20.65
N LEU A 216 -18.37 -2.84 -21.58
CA LEU A 216 -18.79 -4.06 -22.29
C LEU A 216 -17.65 -4.66 -23.12
N ARG A 217 -16.86 -3.83 -23.81
CA ARG A 217 -15.65 -4.28 -24.53
C ARG A 217 -14.64 -4.90 -23.58
N PHE A 218 -14.39 -4.25 -22.45
CA PHE A 218 -13.53 -4.79 -21.37
C PHE A 218 -14.00 -6.17 -20.91
N LEU A 219 -15.30 -6.37 -20.69
CA LEU A 219 -15.84 -7.64 -20.21
C LEU A 219 -15.71 -8.81 -21.19
N VAL A 220 -15.65 -8.54 -22.50
CA VAL A 220 -15.58 -9.56 -23.56
C VAL A 220 -14.18 -9.68 -24.17
N ASP A 221 -13.23 -8.83 -23.81
CA ASP A 221 -11.88 -8.88 -24.36
C ASP A 221 -11.11 -10.06 -23.76
N ARG A 222 -10.79 -11.06 -24.59
CA ARG A 222 -10.06 -12.26 -24.19
C ARG A 222 -8.61 -12.00 -23.78
N ARG A 223 -8.09 -10.81 -24.02
CA ARG A 223 -6.75 -10.40 -23.60
C ARG A 223 -6.71 -9.92 -22.16
N ILE A 224 -7.87 -9.75 -21.54
CA ILE A 224 -7.99 -9.26 -20.16
C ILE A 224 -8.51 -10.40 -19.29
N GLU A 225 -7.72 -10.81 -18.33
CA GLU A 225 -8.08 -11.79 -17.32
C GLU A 225 -8.21 -11.14 -15.96
N CYS A 226 -9.31 -11.39 -15.25
CA CYS A 226 -9.55 -10.87 -13.91
C CYS A 226 -9.49 -12.01 -12.89
N ILE A 227 -8.50 -11.95 -12.01
CA ILE A 227 -8.23 -12.99 -10.99
C ILE A 227 -8.56 -12.43 -9.60
N PRO A 228 -9.28 -13.18 -8.75
CA PRO A 228 -9.47 -12.82 -7.35
C PRO A 228 -8.13 -12.70 -6.63
N TRP A 229 -7.99 -11.66 -5.80
CA TRP A 229 -6.78 -11.45 -5.02
C TRP A 229 -6.66 -12.51 -3.91
N ASP A 230 -5.49 -13.12 -3.83
CA ASP A 230 -5.03 -13.86 -2.67
C ASP A 230 -3.54 -13.53 -2.39
N SER A 231 -3.11 -13.71 -1.15
CA SER A 231 -1.79 -13.26 -0.70
C SER A 231 -0.61 -14.03 -1.31
N GLN A 232 -0.83 -15.25 -1.79
CA GLN A 232 0.19 -16.09 -2.43
C GLN A 232 0.09 -16.02 -3.95
N GLY A 233 -1.15 -16.08 -4.48
CA GLY A 233 -1.42 -16.08 -5.91
C GLY A 233 -0.96 -14.80 -6.60
N VAL A 234 -1.06 -13.64 -5.94
CA VAL A 234 -0.63 -12.36 -6.50
C VAL A 234 0.85 -12.37 -6.91
N TYR A 235 1.72 -13.01 -6.13
CA TYR A 235 3.15 -13.11 -6.47
C TYR A 235 3.41 -14.05 -7.63
N ARG A 236 2.63 -15.13 -7.77
CA ARG A 236 2.70 -16.04 -8.90
C ARG A 236 2.34 -15.34 -10.20
N GLU A 237 1.26 -14.56 -10.22
CA GLU A 237 0.85 -13.78 -11.38
C GLU A 237 1.89 -12.70 -11.75
N MET A 238 2.46 -12.03 -10.75
CA MET A 238 3.55 -11.09 -10.99
C MET A 238 4.81 -11.78 -11.55
N ALA A 239 5.14 -13.00 -11.10
CA ALA A 239 6.31 -13.73 -11.61
C ALA A 239 6.17 -14.11 -13.10
N GLN A 240 4.94 -14.37 -13.57
CA GLN A 240 4.65 -14.68 -14.96
C GLN A 240 4.58 -13.45 -15.87
N ALA A 241 4.40 -12.26 -15.31
CA ALA A 241 4.25 -11.04 -16.08
C ALA A 241 5.59 -10.53 -16.63
N ASP A 242 5.53 -9.85 -17.80
CA ASP A 242 6.66 -9.15 -18.43
C ASP A 242 6.74 -7.69 -18.02
N ILE A 243 5.59 -7.08 -17.70
CA ILE A 243 5.43 -5.66 -17.39
C ILE A 243 4.44 -5.50 -16.24
N ALA A 244 4.70 -4.58 -15.32
CA ALA A 244 3.76 -4.21 -14.30
C ALA A 244 3.10 -2.85 -14.60
N LEU A 245 1.78 -2.78 -14.46
CA LEU A 245 0.99 -1.56 -14.66
C LEU A 245 0.42 -1.07 -13.33
N ILE A 246 0.55 0.24 -13.09
CA ILE A 246 -0.03 0.90 -11.90
C ILE A 246 -0.75 2.18 -12.33
N PRO A 247 -1.85 2.07 -13.04
CA PRO A 247 -2.70 3.23 -13.33
C PRO A 247 -3.44 3.65 -12.07
N ILE A 248 -3.46 4.95 -11.81
CA ILE A 248 -4.21 5.58 -10.72
C ILE A 248 -5.07 6.67 -11.35
N GLU A 249 -6.36 6.70 -11.02
CA GLU A 249 -7.24 7.77 -11.43
C GLU A 249 -6.93 9.02 -10.60
N THR A 250 -6.51 10.08 -11.28
CA THR A 250 -6.13 11.36 -10.66
C THR A 250 -7.10 12.49 -10.97
N LEU A 251 -8.07 12.25 -11.88
CA LEU A 251 -8.97 13.29 -12.39
C LEU A 251 -10.20 13.53 -11.49
N ALA A 252 -10.50 12.62 -10.57
CA ALA A 252 -11.76 12.66 -9.82
C ALA A 252 -11.82 13.69 -8.67
N ASP A 253 -10.70 14.30 -8.30
CA ASP A 253 -10.57 15.07 -7.04
C ASP A 253 -10.01 16.49 -7.21
N GLU A 254 -10.20 17.15 -8.34
CA GLU A 254 -9.89 18.58 -8.49
C GLU A 254 -10.97 19.52 -7.87
N SER A 255 -11.96 18.96 -7.16
CA SER A 255 -12.86 19.74 -6.34
C SER A 255 -12.12 20.29 -5.13
N GLY A 256 -11.76 21.58 -5.16
CA GLY A 256 -10.92 22.33 -4.22
C GLY A 256 -11.34 22.32 -2.76
N GLY A 257 -11.28 21.15 -2.12
CA GLY A 257 -11.44 20.99 -0.67
C GLY A 257 -10.08 21.04 0.05
N GLU A 258 -10.10 21.43 1.33
CA GLU A 258 -8.92 21.48 2.20
C GLU A 258 -8.23 20.11 2.42
N VAL A 259 -8.88 19.00 2.06
CA VAL A 259 -8.36 17.64 2.24
C VAL A 259 -7.61 17.21 0.97
N SER A 260 -6.38 16.74 1.14
CA SER A 260 -5.58 16.21 0.03
C SER A 260 -6.28 15.01 -0.62
N PRO A 261 -6.37 14.95 -1.97
CA PRO A 261 -7.01 13.84 -2.65
C PRO A 261 -6.44 12.48 -2.23
N ALA A 262 -7.31 11.49 -2.04
CA ALA A 262 -6.94 10.15 -1.53
C ALA A 262 -5.84 9.45 -2.36
N TRP A 263 -5.68 9.78 -3.65
CA TRP A 263 -4.64 9.23 -4.49
C TRP A 263 -3.24 9.77 -4.16
N LYS A 264 -3.14 11.01 -3.65
CA LYS A 264 -1.85 11.64 -3.29
C LYS A 264 -1.23 11.04 -2.05
N VAL A 265 -2.04 10.60 -1.09
CA VAL A 265 -1.57 10.02 0.18
C VAL A 265 -1.30 8.50 0.11
N LYS A 266 -1.47 7.87 -1.07
CA LYS A 266 -1.17 6.43 -1.22
C LYS A 266 0.31 6.15 -1.02
N SER A 267 0.61 5.05 -0.31
CA SER A 267 1.99 4.57 -0.16
C SER A 267 2.53 3.98 -1.46
N GLU A 268 3.85 3.85 -1.51
CA GLU A 268 4.58 3.22 -2.60
C GLU A 268 4.54 1.68 -2.60
N ASN A 269 3.86 1.04 -1.67
CA ASN A 269 3.85 -0.43 -1.50
C ASN A 269 3.53 -1.18 -2.81
N ARG A 270 2.49 -0.74 -3.55
CA ARG A 270 2.14 -1.38 -4.84
C ARG A 270 3.26 -1.29 -5.88
N LEU A 271 4.05 -0.24 -5.82
CA LEU A 271 5.19 -0.01 -6.70
C LEU A 271 6.36 -0.87 -6.26
N THR A 272 6.80 -0.75 -5.01
CA THR A 272 7.97 -1.43 -4.46
C THR A 272 7.83 -2.95 -4.50
N MET A 273 6.63 -3.48 -4.28
CA MET A 273 6.32 -4.90 -4.43
C MET A 273 6.61 -5.42 -5.84
N LYS A 274 6.24 -4.69 -6.89
CA LYS A 274 6.48 -5.09 -8.29
C LYS A 274 7.94 -4.90 -8.69
N MET A 275 8.54 -3.79 -8.29
CA MET A 275 9.94 -3.49 -8.56
C MET A 275 10.85 -4.51 -7.86
N SER A 276 10.53 -4.96 -6.65
CA SER A 276 11.34 -5.96 -5.92
C SER A 276 11.39 -7.32 -6.62
N MET A 277 10.39 -7.64 -7.43
CA MET A 277 10.39 -8.83 -8.27
C MET A 277 11.20 -8.68 -9.56
N GLY A 278 11.72 -7.49 -9.84
CA GLY A 278 12.45 -7.20 -11.08
C GLY A 278 11.52 -6.92 -12.27
N LEU A 279 10.27 -6.50 -12.03
CA LEU A 279 9.37 -6.11 -13.11
C LEU A 279 9.65 -4.66 -13.55
N PRO A 280 9.76 -4.39 -14.85
CA PRO A 280 9.67 -3.03 -15.37
C PRO A 280 8.26 -2.49 -15.11
N VAL A 281 8.16 -1.29 -14.55
CA VAL A 281 6.90 -0.71 -14.10
C VAL A 281 6.54 0.51 -14.93
N ILE A 282 5.26 0.62 -15.32
CA ILE A 282 4.67 1.86 -15.84
C ILE A 282 3.62 2.31 -14.80
N ALA A 283 3.76 3.52 -14.28
CA ALA A 283 2.89 4.04 -13.23
C ALA A 283 2.38 5.44 -13.52
N THR A 284 1.16 5.74 -13.05
CA THR A 284 0.71 7.12 -12.91
C THR A 284 1.56 7.80 -11.84
N PRO A 285 2.14 9.00 -12.08
CA PRO A 285 2.92 9.70 -11.07
C PRO A 285 2.03 10.15 -9.91
N ILE A 286 2.46 9.80 -8.70
CA ILE A 286 1.92 10.30 -7.43
C ILE A 286 3.10 10.64 -6.51
N PRO A 287 2.92 11.48 -5.48
CA PRO A 287 4.04 11.96 -4.66
C PRO A 287 4.95 10.87 -4.11
N SER A 288 4.40 9.73 -3.66
CA SER A 288 5.19 8.61 -3.14
C SER A 288 5.99 7.89 -4.23
N TYR A 289 5.50 7.83 -5.47
CA TYR A 289 6.19 7.14 -6.56
C TYR A 289 7.30 7.99 -7.18
N GLU A 290 7.16 9.32 -7.14
CA GLU A 290 8.17 10.26 -7.65
C GLU A 290 9.49 10.20 -6.86
N LEU A 291 9.44 9.70 -5.62
CA LEU A 291 10.63 9.45 -4.79
C LEU A 291 11.34 8.12 -5.07
N VAL A 292 10.71 7.24 -5.87
CA VAL A 292 11.20 5.88 -6.14
C VAL A 292 11.57 5.68 -7.60
N ILE A 293 10.74 6.19 -8.53
CA ILE A 293 10.95 6.03 -9.97
C ILE A 293 11.85 7.15 -10.50
N GLU A 294 12.97 6.75 -11.07
CA GLU A 294 13.74 7.53 -12.03
C GLU A 294 13.26 7.20 -13.44
N HIS A 295 12.51 8.14 -14.05
CA HIS A 295 11.82 7.92 -15.32
C HIS A 295 12.77 7.47 -16.43
N GLY A 296 12.47 6.35 -17.06
CA GLY A 296 13.30 5.78 -18.11
C GLY A 296 14.49 4.95 -17.61
N VAL A 297 14.79 4.92 -16.32
CA VAL A 297 15.87 4.12 -15.74
C VAL A 297 15.32 2.88 -15.04
N ASN A 298 14.57 3.05 -13.95
CA ASN A 298 14.03 1.96 -13.15
C ASN A 298 12.51 1.82 -13.23
N GLY A 299 11.86 2.63 -14.07
CA GLY A 299 10.42 2.64 -14.31
C GLY A 299 10.01 3.76 -15.26
N PHE A 300 8.75 3.76 -15.66
CA PHE A 300 8.16 4.82 -16.47
C PHE A 300 7.01 5.50 -15.73
N PHE A 301 6.90 6.82 -15.90
CA PHE A 301 5.68 7.56 -15.61
C PHE A 301 4.84 7.77 -16.86
N ALA A 302 3.54 7.61 -16.74
CA ALA A 302 2.57 7.85 -17.80
C ALA A 302 1.38 8.64 -17.24
N ARG A 303 1.09 9.82 -17.82
CA ARG A 303 -0.03 10.71 -17.44
C ARG A 303 -1.18 10.64 -18.43
N SER A 304 -0.90 10.43 -19.70
CA SER A 304 -1.85 10.41 -20.79
C SER A 304 -1.92 9.04 -21.48
N ALA A 305 -2.98 8.78 -22.24
CA ALA A 305 -3.08 7.58 -23.07
C ALA A 305 -1.92 7.47 -24.07
N HIS A 306 -1.41 8.60 -24.58
CA HIS A 306 -0.21 8.64 -25.43
C HIS A 306 1.01 8.15 -24.67
N ASP A 307 1.27 8.63 -23.45
CA ASP A 307 2.42 8.22 -22.63
C ASP A 307 2.37 6.72 -22.33
N TRP A 308 1.19 6.20 -21.95
CA TRP A 308 0.99 4.77 -21.74
C TRP A 308 1.35 3.96 -22.99
N GLY A 309 0.91 4.42 -24.19
CA GLY A 309 1.24 3.78 -25.47
C GLY A 309 2.74 3.81 -25.77
N ALA A 310 3.40 4.95 -25.55
CA ALA A 310 4.83 5.11 -25.77
C ALA A 310 5.66 4.23 -24.82
N CYS A 311 5.35 4.24 -23.52
CA CYS A 311 6.03 3.42 -22.51
C CYS A 311 5.86 1.92 -22.79
N LEU A 312 4.65 1.48 -23.10
CA LEU A 312 4.37 0.09 -23.48
C LEU A 312 5.18 -0.31 -24.73
N THR A 313 5.23 0.57 -25.73
CA THR A 313 5.99 0.31 -26.96
C THR A 313 7.49 0.19 -26.69
N ALA A 314 8.06 1.03 -25.84
CA ALA A 314 9.46 0.95 -25.42
C ALA A 314 9.79 -0.39 -24.72
N LEU A 315 8.84 -0.93 -23.94
CA LEU A 315 8.99 -2.21 -23.26
C LEU A 315 8.70 -3.43 -24.12
N ARG A 316 8.46 -3.28 -25.43
CA ARG A 316 8.45 -4.42 -26.36
C ARG A 316 9.86 -5.00 -26.57
N ASP A 317 10.91 -4.18 -26.40
CA ASP A 317 12.29 -4.62 -26.42
C ASP A 317 12.62 -5.47 -25.18
N PRO A 318 13.00 -6.76 -25.32
CA PRO A 318 13.34 -7.61 -24.17
C PRO A 318 14.59 -7.15 -23.43
N ALA A 319 15.57 -6.55 -24.11
CA ALA A 319 16.76 -5.99 -23.47
C ALA A 319 16.39 -4.84 -22.55
N ARG A 320 15.48 -3.97 -23.00
CA ARG A 320 14.97 -2.85 -22.21
C ARG A 320 14.17 -3.31 -21.01
N ARG A 321 13.32 -4.35 -21.16
CA ARG A 321 12.59 -4.93 -20.01
C ARG A 321 13.55 -5.45 -18.95
N ARG A 322 14.59 -6.19 -19.38
CA ARG A 322 15.60 -6.73 -18.46
C ARG A 322 16.36 -5.63 -17.73
N GLU A 323 16.89 -4.66 -18.46
CA GLU A 323 17.66 -3.54 -17.92
C GLU A 323 16.84 -2.79 -16.87
N MET A 324 15.64 -2.35 -17.23
CA MET A 324 14.75 -1.62 -16.33
C MET A 324 14.28 -2.46 -15.13
N GLY A 325 13.96 -3.73 -15.34
CA GLY A 325 13.55 -4.63 -14.25
C GLY A 325 14.66 -4.86 -13.22
N MET A 326 15.91 -5.02 -13.68
CA MET A 326 17.07 -5.13 -12.79
C MET A 326 17.32 -3.82 -12.02
N ALA A 327 17.24 -2.66 -12.68
CA ALA A 327 17.38 -1.36 -12.05
C ALA A 327 16.25 -1.11 -11.04
N ALA A 328 15.01 -1.47 -11.40
CA ALA A 328 13.86 -1.40 -10.50
C ALA A 328 14.10 -2.19 -9.22
N ARG A 329 14.52 -3.45 -9.34
CA ARG A 329 14.81 -4.29 -8.16
C ARG A 329 15.92 -3.69 -7.31
N ALA A 330 17.03 -3.29 -7.91
CA ALA A 330 18.17 -2.72 -7.18
C ALA A 330 17.78 -1.48 -6.37
N SER A 331 16.90 -0.64 -6.91
CA SER A 331 16.48 0.62 -6.25
C SER A 331 15.60 0.42 -5.01
N VAL A 332 14.93 -0.72 -4.84
CA VAL A 332 13.95 -0.91 -3.76
C VAL A 332 14.31 -1.99 -2.74
N THR A 333 15.10 -3.00 -3.12
CA THR A 333 15.26 -4.24 -2.33
C THR A 333 15.78 -3.97 -0.91
N GLN A 334 16.78 -3.10 -0.75
CA GLN A 334 17.33 -2.76 0.55
C GLN A 334 16.50 -1.67 1.24
N ARG A 335 16.25 -0.57 0.54
CA ARG A 335 15.61 0.63 1.08
C ARG A 335 14.21 0.36 1.63
N TYR A 336 13.45 -0.53 0.99
CA TYR A 336 12.08 -0.88 1.35
C TYR A 336 11.95 -2.31 1.89
N SER A 337 13.04 -2.96 2.29
CA SER A 337 12.97 -4.27 2.94
C SER A 337 12.16 -4.18 4.24
N MET A 338 11.46 -5.25 4.59
CA MET A 338 10.75 -5.34 5.86
C MET A 338 11.68 -5.15 7.06
N GLU A 339 12.89 -5.68 6.98
CA GLU A 339 13.94 -5.57 8.02
C GLU A 339 14.36 -4.10 8.23
N GLU A 340 14.60 -3.35 7.14
CA GLU A 340 14.97 -1.94 7.25
C GLU A 340 13.83 -1.11 7.86
N GLN A 341 12.59 -1.37 7.46
CA GLN A 341 11.44 -0.63 8.02
C GLN A 341 11.18 -1.02 9.48
N ALA A 342 11.32 -2.29 9.83
CA ALA A 342 11.24 -2.74 11.22
C ALA A 342 12.34 -2.08 12.08
N THR A 343 13.56 -1.98 11.57
CA THR A 343 14.66 -1.29 12.25
C THR A 343 14.32 0.18 12.52
N LYS A 344 13.72 0.89 11.57
CA LYS A 344 13.26 2.27 11.77
C LYS A 344 12.16 2.37 12.83
N LEU A 345 11.16 1.49 12.77
CA LEU A 345 10.09 1.45 13.77
C LEU A 345 10.65 1.18 15.19
N ILE A 346 11.56 0.22 15.33
CA ILE A 346 12.21 -0.11 16.59
C ILE A 346 12.99 1.09 17.16
N ARG A 347 13.67 1.86 16.31
CA ARG A 347 14.36 3.09 16.74
C ARG A 347 13.37 4.12 17.30
N VAL A 348 12.22 4.33 16.63
CA VAL A 348 11.18 5.23 17.14
C VAL A 348 10.65 4.74 18.48
N ILE A 349 10.29 3.46 18.59
CA ILE A 349 9.80 2.85 19.85
C ILE A 349 10.81 3.07 20.98
N ARG A 350 12.09 2.82 20.76
CA ARG A 350 13.14 2.99 21.77
C ARG A 350 13.32 4.45 22.17
N ALA A 351 13.40 5.36 21.19
CA ALA A 351 13.58 6.78 21.45
C ALA A 351 12.44 7.35 22.31
N ILE A 352 11.19 6.98 22.01
CA ILE A 352 10.02 7.43 22.79
C ILE A 352 10.01 6.82 24.20
N SER A 353 10.43 5.56 24.33
CA SER A 353 10.48 4.88 25.61
C SER A 353 11.60 5.43 26.53
N GLU A 354 12.66 6.02 25.96
CA GLU A 354 13.82 6.57 26.71
C GLU A 354 13.66 8.04 27.09
N SER A 355 12.81 8.79 26.41
CA SER A 355 12.57 10.21 26.62
C SER A 355 11.80 10.53 27.94
N GLY A 356 11.58 9.59 28.82
CA GLY A 356 10.77 9.69 30.02
C GLY A 356 11.54 9.55 31.36
N HIS A 357 12.87 9.64 31.31
CA HIS A 357 13.69 9.60 32.52
C HIS A 357 14.42 10.92 32.75
#